data_992b29303530c28125fc8846737d48e2
#
_entry.id   992b29303530c28125fc8846737d48e2
#
_cell.length_a   1.000
_cell.length_b   1.000
_cell.length_c   1.000
_cell.angle_alpha   90.00
_cell.angle_beta   90.00
_cell.angle_gamma   90.00
#
_symmetry.space_group_name_H-M   'P 1'
#
loop_
_entity.id
_entity.type
_entity.pdbx_description
1 polymer ?
#
loop_
_entity_poly.entity_id
_entity_poly.type
_entity_poly.pdbx_seq_one_letter_code
_entity_poly.pdbx_strand_id
1 'polypeptide(L)'
;VYLGKDIDGYIQIPRGLRENIIQECEKAGISVDVSDQRETGQPIRVSFKGDLRMQQELAAEKLLSHSDGVLSAATAFGKTVVCSYLIAERKVNTLILLQSKDLLNQWVDELNHFLEIREEPPEYETKTGRKKKRNSVIGVLHGNKNTLTGIIDVAMVGSMYSRGKFNERINYYGMVIMDECHHAASNTSMELLQKINAKYVYGVSATPKRGDSLDRIIYMLLGPLRHRFTALERAKEQGIGHYFVPRYTRVVDTAESKDNINKAYNLISTSKVRNEMITDDVITCVARKQTPVILTRFKEHAKFLHDALKEKADHVFLLYGDNSDKENAEIRVKLKQIPENESLILVATGQKIGEGFDFPRLDVLMLAAPVSFEGRLEQYVGRLNRDYVGKEAVYVYDYIDSHVRYFDKMYAKRLRTYRKMGFSIWTQELQPKQIINAIFDSVNYTEKFEQDIVESEKMVVISSPDIRQDKIDRFLLLVKKRQEVGVKVTVITTDSEDITYGKSDVCYELIRAMQLVGINVITRTEVEECFAVIDDEIVWHGGMNLLGKADVWDNLMRIRNSQVATELLEIALGCSEERRKSE
;
A
#
# COMPACT_ATOMS: atom_id res chain seq x y z
N VAL A 1 -24.22 -5.47 4.86
CA VAL A 1 -24.45 -6.68 4.05
C VAL A 1 -24.83 -7.81 4.99
N TYR A 2 -26.02 -8.40 4.80
CA TYR A 2 -26.47 -9.56 5.56
C TYR A 2 -26.13 -10.82 4.77
N LEU A 3 -25.27 -11.68 5.33
CA LEU A 3 -24.84 -12.93 4.70
C LEU A 3 -25.56 -14.18 5.25
N GLY A 4 -26.35 -14.00 6.28
CA GLY A 4 -27.20 -15.05 6.85
C GLY A 4 -28.51 -15.22 6.08
N LYS A 5 -29.17 -16.38 6.21
CA LYS A 5 -30.50 -16.65 5.64
C LYS A 5 -31.29 -17.52 6.60
N ASP A 6 -32.56 -17.21 6.72
CA ASP A 6 -33.54 -18.11 7.37
C ASP A 6 -34.13 -19.02 6.29
N ILE A 7 -33.97 -20.32 6.46
CA ILE A 7 -34.43 -21.34 5.52
C ILE A 7 -35.18 -22.43 6.31
N ASP A 8 -36.49 -22.51 6.18
CA ASP A 8 -37.32 -23.61 6.69
C ASP A 8 -37.02 -24.06 8.14
N GLY A 9 -36.91 -23.08 9.06
CA GLY A 9 -36.58 -23.37 10.46
C GLY A 9 -35.12 -23.50 10.80
N TYR A 10 -34.22 -23.26 9.84
CA TYR A 10 -32.75 -23.21 10.00
C TYR A 10 -32.23 -21.81 9.77
N ILE A 11 -31.15 -21.47 10.47
CA ILE A 11 -30.39 -20.23 10.21
C ILE A 11 -29.11 -20.63 9.49
N GLN A 12 -28.99 -20.21 8.23
CA GLN A 12 -27.75 -20.35 7.49
C GLN A 12 -26.81 -19.19 7.83
N ILE A 13 -25.59 -19.46 8.24
CA ILE A 13 -24.57 -18.48 8.59
C ILE A 13 -23.29 -18.70 7.78
N PRO A 14 -22.49 -17.65 7.55
CA PRO A 14 -21.16 -17.80 6.96
C PRO A 14 -20.24 -18.69 7.81
N ARG A 15 -19.41 -19.50 7.15
CA ARG A 15 -18.49 -20.46 7.80
C ARG A 15 -17.59 -19.86 8.86
N GLY A 16 -17.08 -18.62 8.61
CA GLY A 16 -16.16 -17.94 9.51
C GLY A 16 -16.76 -17.51 10.85
N LEU A 17 -18.09 -17.61 11.02
CA LEU A 17 -18.77 -17.36 12.28
C LEU A 17 -19.01 -18.64 13.11
N ARG A 18 -18.70 -19.83 12.57
CA ARG A 18 -18.99 -21.12 13.22
C ARG A 18 -18.38 -21.20 14.63
N GLU A 19 -17.09 -20.91 14.76
CA GLU A 19 -16.39 -20.99 16.05
C GLU A 19 -17.00 -20.04 17.09
N ASN A 20 -17.28 -18.80 16.67
CA ASN A 20 -17.89 -17.80 17.55
C ASN A 20 -19.28 -18.21 18.02
N ILE A 21 -20.11 -18.78 17.15
CA ILE A 21 -21.45 -19.20 17.52
C ILE A 21 -21.41 -20.39 18.48
N ILE A 22 -20.55 -21.36 18.25
CA ILE A 22 -20.37 -22.49 19.16
C ILE A 22 -19.95 -21.98 20.55
N GLN A 23 -18.97 -21.07 20.61
CA GLN A 23 -18.53 -20.48 21.87
C GLN A 23 -19.63 -19.69 22.60
N GLU A 24 -20.44 -18.92 21.88
CA GLU A 24 -21.55 -18.17 22.48
C GLU A 24 -22.67 -19.10 22.97
N CYS A 25 -22.97 -20.19 22.26
CA CYS A 25 -23.89 -21.23 22.73
C CYS A 25 -23.38 -21.88 24.02
N GLU A 26 -22.10 -22.28 24.05
CA GLU A 26 -21.47 -22.86 25.24
C GLU A 26 -21.50 -21.92 26.45
N LYS A 27 -21.21 -20.63 26.25
CA LYS A 27 -21.34 -19.60 27.31
C LYS A 27 -22.77 -19.43 27.81
N ALA A 28 -23.74 -19.60 26.95
CA ALA A 28 -25.17 -19.59 27.28
C ALA A 28 -25.68 -20.90 27.92
N GLY A 29 -24.83 -21.90 28.11
CA GLY A 29 -25.20 -23.21 28.65
C GLY A 29 -25.98 -24.09 27.65
N ILE A 30 -25.91 -23.77 26.35
CA ILE A 30 -26.59 -24.53 25.28
C ILE A 30 -25.61 -25.57 24.75
N SER A 31 -25.98 -26.85 24.81
CA SER A 31 -25.18 -27.91 24.22
C SER A 31 -25.31 -27.89 22.70
N VAL A 32 -24.18 -27.98 22.00
CA VAL A 32 -24.11 -27.92 20.54
C VAL A 32 -23.69 -29.30 20.01
N ASP A 33 -24.54 -29.91 19.19
CA ASP A 33 -24.19 -31.10 18.42
C ASP A 33 -23.80 -30.70 17.00
N VAL A 34 -22.61 -31.10 16.55
CA VAL A 34 -22.05 -30.68 15.26
C VAL A 34 -22.04 -31.86 14.29
N SER A 35 -22.89 -31.78 13.25
CA SER A 35 -22.85 -32.69 12.09
C SER A 35 -22.06 -32.07 10.95
N ASP A 36 -20.87 -32.57 10.63
CA ASP A 36 -20.01 -32.05 9.56
C ASP A 36 -20.39 -32.70 8.22
N GLN A 37 -21.03 -31.91 7.34
CA GLN A 37 -21.46 -32.30 5.99
C GLN A 37 -20.61 -31.66 4.90
N ARG A 38 -19.45 -31.11 5.24
CA ARG A 38 -18.57 -30.47 4.27
C ARG A 38 -17.90 -31.50 3.37
N GLU A 39 -17.63 -31.10 2.12
CA GLU A 39 -16.96 -31.94 1.13
C GLU A 39 -15.49 -32.16 1.51
N THR A 40 -15.12 -33.41 1.73
CA THR A 40 -13.75 -33.80 2.10
C THR A 40 -12.82 -33.89 0.89
N GLY A 41 -13.40 -33.94 -0.31
CA GLY A 41 -12.67 -34.07 -1.56
C GLY A 41 -12.08 -35.46 -1.82
N GLN A 42 -11.32 -35.56 -2.88
CA GLN A 42 -10.62 -36.76 -3.27
C GLN A 42 -9.17 -36.71 -2.74
N PRO A 43 -8.67 -37.83 -2.14
CA PRO A 43 -7.27 -37.87 -1.74
C PRO A 43 -6.35 -37.81 -2.96
N ILE A 44 -5.22 -37.10 -2.85
CA ILE A 44 -4.19 -37.00 -3.89
C ILE A 44 -2.82 -37.36 -3.33
N ARG A 45 -1.98 -37.95 -4.17
CA ARG A 45 -0.59 -38.30 -3.82
C ARG A 45 0.32 -37.16 -4.17
N VAL A 46 0.62 -36.33 -3.19
CA VAL A 46 1.43 -35.14 -3.33
C VAL A 46 2.39 -34.98 -2.15
N SER A 47 3.58 -34.48 -2.40
CA SER A 47 4.57 -34.13 -1.39
C SER A 47 5.16 -32.75 -1.67
N PHE A 48 5.56 -32.04 -0.63
CA PHE A 48 6.22 -30.74 -0.73
C PHE A 48 7.71 -30.94 -1.07
N LYS A 49 8.23 -30.09 -1.94
CA LYS A 49 9.66 -30.00 -2.30
C LYS A 49 10.23 -28.68 -1.77
N GLY A 50 11.25 -28.78 -0.94
CA GLY A 50 11.95 -27.64 -0.35
C GLY A 50 11.70 -27.50 1.14
N ASP A 51 12.21 -26.41 1.71
CA ASP A 51 12.13 -26.13 3.14
C ASP A 51 11.35 -24.83 3.37
N LEU A 52 10.55 -24.80 4.43
CA LEU A 52 9.89 -23.57 4.89
C LEU A 52 10.88 -22.76 5.74
N ARG A 53 10.85 -21.45 5.59
CA ARG A 53 11.48 -20.55 6.56
C ARG A 53 10.68 -20.58 7.86
N MET A 54 11.32 -20.28 8.99
CA MET A 54 10.72 -20.30 10.33
C MET A 54 9.35 -19.60 10.38
N GLN A 55 9.23 -18.40 9.81
CA GLN A 55 7.97 -17.67 9.80
C GLN A 55 6.89 -18.30 8.89
N GLN A 56 7.30 -18.96 7.81
CA GLN A 56 6.39 -19.72 6.95
C GLN A 56 5.90 -20.99 7.64
N GLU A 57 6.76 -21.66 8.40
CA GLU A 57 6.42 -22.83 9.21
C GLU A 57 5.37 -22.48 10.27
N LEU A 58 5.60 -21.41 11.04
CA LEU A 58 4.63 -20.89 12.02
C LEU A 58 3.28 -20.54 11.36
N ALA A 59 3.28 -19.94 10.18
CA ALA A 59 2.07 -19.62 9.44
C ALA A 59 1.33 -20.89 8.99
N ALA A 60 2.07 -21.88 8.49
CA ALA A 60 1.52 -23.18 8.04
C ALA A 60 0.91 -23.96 9.22
N GLU A 61 1.60 -24.05 10.35
CA GLU A 61 1.08 -24.71 11.56
C GLU A 61 -0.24 -24.08 12.03
N LYS A 62 -0.32 -22.74 12.07
CA LYS A 62 -1.54 -22.02 12.45
C LYS A 62 -2.71 -22.29 11.50
N LEU A 63 -2.46 -22.42 10.20
CA LEU A 63 -3.50 -22.74 9.23
C LEU A 63 -3.88 -24.21 9.28
N LEU A 64 -2.91 -25.12 9.45
CA LEU A 64 -3.16 -26.58 9.56
C LEU A 64 -3.95 -26.95 10.80
N SER A 65 -3.84 -26.20 11.89
CA SER A 65 -4.63 -26.43 13.11
C SER A 65 -6.12 -26.12 12.94
N HIS A 66 -6.52 -25.50 11.81
CA HIS A 66 -7.90 -25.13 11.51
C HIS A 66 -8.32 -25.56 10.10
N SER A 67 -9.62 -25.71 9.87
CA SER A 67 -10.16 -26.03 8.54
C SER A 67 -10.39 -24.81 7.66
N ASP A 68 -10.40 -23.63 8.24
CA ASP A 68 -10.60 -22.37 7.54
C ASP A 68 -9.82 -21.23 8.20
N GLY A 69 -9.54 -20.20 7.44
CA GLY A 69 -8.89 -19.01 7.96
C GLY A 69 -8.14 -18.20 6.93
N VAL A 70 -7.67 -17.04 7.37
CA VAL A 70 -6.95 -16.08 6.56
C VAL A 70 -5.50 -15.97 7.02
N LEU A 71 -4.57 -16.02 6.06
CA LEU A 71 -3.17 -15.62 6.22
C LEU A 71 -2.99 -14.19 5.70
N SER A 72 -2.63 -13.27 6.58
CA SER A 72 -2.19 -11.93 6.21
C SER A 72 -0.67 -11.88 6.24
N ALA A 73 -0.03 -11.89 5.08
CA ALA A 73 1.43 -11.87 5.02
C ALA A 73 1.94 -10.90 3.95
N ALA A 74 2.92 -10.09 4.33
CA ALA A 74 3.55 -9.10 3.46
C ALA A 74 3.97 -9.68 2.10
N THR A 75 4.07 -8.83 1.10
CA THR A 75 4.63 -9.21 -0.20
C THR A 75 6.04 -9.78 -0.01
N ALA A 76 6.43 -10.76 -0.83
CA ALA A 76 7.68 -11.50 -0.71
C ALA A 76 7.81 -12.42 0.54
N PHE A 77 6.73 -12.62 1.32
CA PHE A 77 6.69 -13.63 2.37
C PHE A 77 6.78 -15.07 1.81
N GLY A 78 6.29 -15.30 0.60
CA GLY A 78 6.15 -16.62 0.01
C GLY A 78 4.80 -17.28 0.36
N LYS A 79 3.70 -16.53 0.24
CA LYS A 79 2.34 -17.03 0.47
C LYS A 79 2.03 -18.28 -0.34
N THR A 80 2.45 -18.32 -1.61
CA THR A 80 2.28 -19.48 -2.51
C THR A 80 3.04 -20.71 -2.01
N VAL A 81 4.23 -20.51 -1.43
CA VAL A 81 5.04 -21.60 -0.81
C VAL A 81 4.27 -22.22 0.36
N VAL A 82 3.75 -21.39 1.26
CA VAL A 82 2.93 -21.86 2.40
C VAL A 82 1.69 -22.60 1.88
N CYS A 83 1.00 -22.08 0.87
CA CYS A 83 -0.16 -22.74 0.29
C CYS A 83 0.20 -24.08 -0.36
N SER A 84 1.34 -24.18 -1.05
CA SER A 84 1.85 -25.45 -1.60
C SER A 84 2.12 -26.46 -0.48
N TYR A 85 2.69 -26.03 0.63
CA TYR A 85 2.88 -26.87 1.80
C TYR A 85 1.54 -27.35 2.39
N LEU A 86 0.53 -26.47 2.51
CA LEU A 86 -0.82 -26.86 2.95
C LEU A 86 -1.45 -27.91 2.03
N ILE A 87 -1.26 -27.81 0.71
CA ILE A 87 -1.73 -28.81 -0.26
C ILE A 87 -1.07 -30.16 0.00
N ALA A 88 0.23 -30.17 0.21
CA ALA A 88 0.99 -31.38 0.46
C ALA A 88 0.65 -32.04 1.80
N GLU A 89 0.29 -31.27 2.83
CA GLU A 89 -0.11 -31.79 4.15
C GLU A 89 -1.56 -32.26 4.18
N ARG A 90 -2.49 -31.54 3.54
CA ARG A 90 -3.91 -31.92 3.48
C ARG A 90 -4.17 -33.10 2.55
N LYS A 91 -3.38 -33.24 1.49
CA LYS A 91 -3.44 -34.35 0.53
C LYS A 91 -4.82 -34.59 -0.07
N VAL A 92 -5.54 -33.52 -0.34
CA VAL A 92 -6.86 -33.53 -0.97
C VAL A 92 -6.86 -32.66 -2.22
N ASN A 93 -7.72 -33.02 -3.16
CA ASN A 93 -7.86 -32.24 -4.39
C ASN A 93 -8.20 -30.77 -4.09
N THR A 94 -7.54 -29.87 -4.80
CA THR A 94 -7.49 -28.45 -4.44
C THR A 94 -7.86 -27.55 -5.60
N LEU A 95 -8.67 -26.52 -5.32
CA LEU A 95 -8.98 -25.42 -6.23
C LEU A 95 -8.35 -24.12 -5.71
N ILE A 96 -7.56 -23.43 -6.55
CA ILE A 96 -6.99 -22.12 -6.28
C ILE A 96 -7.76 -21.09 -7.07
N LEU A 97 -8.31 -20.07 -6.39
CA LEU A 97 -9.11 -18.99 -6.97
C LEU A 97 -8.29 -17.70 -7.06
N LEU A 98 -8.24 -17.12 -8.27
CA LEU A 98 -7.43 -15.94 -8.60
C LEU A 98 -8.27 -14.87 -9.28
N GLN A 99 -7.76 -13.60 -9.26
CA GLN A 99 -8.40 -12.46 -9.90
C GLN A 99 -7.73 -12.06 -11.23
N SER A 100 -6.46 -12.41 -11.45
CA SER A 100 -5.73 -12.02 -12.65
C SER A 100 -5.04 -13.20 -13.34
N LYS A 101 -4.89 -13.07 -14.67
CA LYS A 101 -4.23 -14.09 -15.50
C LYS A 101 -2.72 -14.16 -15.23
N ASP A 102 -2.11 -13.05 -14.86
CA ASP A 102 -0.67 -13.00 -14.55
C ASP A 102 -0.36 -13.83 -13.31
N LEU A 103 -1.20 -13.74 -12.26
CA LEU A 103 -1.12 -14.59 -11.07
C LEU A 103 -1.32 -16.07 -11.41
N LEU A 104 -2.19 -16.38 -12.37
CA LEU A 104 -2.47 -17.79 -12.75
C LEU A 104 -1.21 -18.49 -13.25
N ASN A 105 -0.47 -17.87 -14.15
CA ASN A 105 0.77 -18.46 -14.67
C ASN A 105 1.82 -18.61 -13.56
N GLN A 106 1.98 -17.59 -12.72
CA GLN A 106 2.88 -17.65 -11.57
C GLN A 106 2.51 -18.80 -10.62
N TRP A 107 1.22 -18.99 -10.30
CA TRP A 107 0.78 -20.07 -9.44
C TRP A 107 1.08 -21.45 -10.05
N VAL A 108 0.84 -21.63 -11.35
CA VAL A 108 1.17 -22.90 -12.03
C VAL A 108 2.66 -23.20 -11.97
N ASP A 109 3.51 -22.21 -12.21
CA ASP A 109 4.97 -22.36 -12.14
C ASP A 109 5.43 -22.71 -10.72
N GLU A 110 4.93 -22.02 -9.71
CA GLU A 110 5.24 -22.24 -8.30
C GLU A 110 4.77 -23.61 -7.81
N LEU A 111 3.56 -24.05 -8.18
CA LEU A 111 3.05 -25.38 -7.85
C LEU A 111 3.92 -26.49 -8.46
N ASN A 112 4.37 -26.35 -9.70
CA ASN A 112 5.29 -27.29 -10.33
C ASN A 112 6.67 -27.30 -9.65
N HIS A 113 7.10 -26.14 -9.14
CA HIS A 113 8.38 -26.02 -8.44
C HIS A 113 8.34 -26.67 -7.05
N PHE A 114 7.31 -26.38 -6.26
CA PHE A 114 7.22 -26.78 -4.84
C PHE A 114 6.47 -28.08 -4.58
N LEU A 115 5.79 -28.66 -5.58
CA LEU A 115 5.06 -29.93 -5.38
C LEU A 115 5.62 -31.05 -6.27
N GLU A 116 5.72 -32.23 -5.68
CA GLU A 116 5.85 -33.48 -6.39
C GLU A 116 4.49 -34.18 -6.38
N ILE A 117 3.79 -34.16 -7.52
CA ILE A 117 2.45 -34.73 -7.67
C ILE A 117 2.57 -36.08 -8.37
N ARG A 118 2.22 -37.16 -7.67
CA ARG A 118 2.35 -38.55 -8.16
C ARG A 118 1.04 -39.07 -8.71
N GLU A 119 0.21 -38.20 -9.26
CA GLU A 119 -1.02 -38.54 -9.96
C GLU A 119 -0.79 -38.60 -11.47
N GLU A 120 -1.60 -39.39 -12.15
CA GLU A 120 -1.62 -39.38 -13.60
C GLU A 120 -2.56 -38.29 -14.14
N PRO A 121 -2.18 -37.59 -15.24
CA PRO A 121 -3.09 -36.68 -15.89
C PRO A 121 -4.39 -37.40 -16.32
N PRO A 122 -5.57 -36.87 -15.93
CA PRO A 122 -6.83 -37.53 -16.19
C PRO A 122 -7.20 -37.54 -17.67
N GLU A 123 -7.98 -38.53 -18.07
CA GLU A 123 -8.61 -38.57 -19.39
C GLU A 123 -9.81 -37.64 -19.45
N TYR A 124 -10.05 -37.05 -20.61
CA TYR A 124 -11.25 -36.27 -20.89
C TYR A 124 -11.80 -36.60 -22.28
N GLU A 125 -13.08 -36.44 -22.42
CA GLU A 125 -13.76 -36.65 -23.69
C GLU A 125 -13.82 -35.32 -24.49
N THR A 126 -13.40 -35.38 -25.74
CA THR A 126 -13.48 -34.20 -26.66
C THR A 126 -14.92 -34.04 -27.12
N LYS A 127 -15.25 -32.84 -27.67
CA LYS A 127 -16.57 -32.58 -28.28
C LYS A 127 -16.97 -33.58 -29.38
N THR A 128 -16.00 -34.31 -29.91
CA THR A 128 -16.20 -35.35 -30.96
C THR A 128 -16.23 -36.78 -30.38
N GLY A 129 -16.35 -36.96 -29.04
CA GLY A 129 -16.42 -38.24 -28.40
C GLY A 129 -15.09 -38.99 -28.27
N ARG A 130 -13.96 -38.42 -28.67
CA ARG A 130 -12.64 -39.07 -28.53
C ARG A 130 -12.08 -38.84 -27.12
N LYS A 131 -11.62 -39.92 -26.48
CA LYS A 131 -10.88 -39.84 -25.21
C LYS A 131 -9.46 -39.32 -25.48
N LYS A 132 -9.02 -38.34 -24.70
CA LYS A 132 -7.64 -37.83 -24.70
C LYS A 132 -7.18 -37.67 -23.26
N LYS A 133 -5.88 -37.85 -23.02
CA LYS A 133 -5.26 -37.59 -21.72
C LYS A 133 -4.89 -36.11 -21.60
N ARG A 134 -5.07 -35.52 -20.43
CA ARG A 134 -4.56 -34.15 -20.13
C ARG A 134 -3.03 -34.14 -20.20
N ASN A 135 -2.45 -32.99 -20.53
CA ASN A 135 -0.99 -32.82 -20.60
C ASN A 135 -0.35 -32.53 -19.24
N SER A 136 -1.16 -32.23 -18.23
CA SER A 136 -0.70 -31.87 -16.89
C SER A 136 -1.71 -32.35 -15.84
N VAL A 137 -1.22 -32.61 -14.64
CA VAL A 137 -2.03 -32.86 -13.43
C VAL A 137 -2.52 -31.57 -12.80
N ILE A 138 -1.87 -30.43 -13.12
CA ILE A 138 -2.34 -29.09 -12.74
C ILE A 138 -3.18 -28.54 -13.89
N GLY A 139 -4.46 -28.31 -13.61
CA GLY A 139 -5.40 -27.76 -14.57
C GLY A 139 -5.56 -26.25 -14.44
N VAL A 140 -6.07 -25.61 -15.51
CA VAL A 140 -6.33 -24.18 -15.51
C VAL A 140 -7.69 -23.85 -16.12
N LEU A 141 -8.37 -22.82 -15.54
CA LEU A 141 -9.62 -22.30 -16.05
C LEU A 141 -9.56 -20.77 -16.13
N HIS A 142 -9.49 -20.24 -17.36
CA HIS A 142 -9.59 -18.80 -17.59
C HIS A 142 -10.10 -18.51 -19.01
N GLY A 143 -11.00 -17.55 -19.15
CA GLY A 143 -11.59 -17.22 -20.45
C GLY A 143 -12.14 -18.47 -21.15
N ASN A 144 -11.64 -18.76 -22.36
CA ASN A 144 -12.03 -19.92 -23.13
C ASN A 144 -11.18 -21.19 -22.85
N LYS A 145 -10.12 -21.08 -22.06
CA LYS A 145 -9.23 -22.19 -21.72
C LYS A 145 -9.78 -22.95 -20.51
N ASN A 146 -10.16 -24.21 -20.71
CA ASN A 146 -10.61 -25.11 -19.65
C ASN A 146 -9.84 -26.43 -19.73
N THR A 147 -8.87 -26.58 -18.83
CA THR A 147 -8.07 -27.80 -18.71
C THR A 147 -8.18 -28.42 -17.30
N LEU A 148 -9.27 -28.13 -16.59
CA LEU A 148 -9.48 -28.63 -15.23
C LEU A 148 -9.25 -30.15 -15.16
N THR A 149 -8.51 -30.58 -14.15
CA THR A 149 -8.15 -31.98 -13.89
C THR A 149 -8.96 -32.57 -12.75
N GLY A 150 -9.39 -31.75 -11.80
CA GLY A 150 -9.99 -32.19 -10.55
C GLY A 150 -8.97 -32.68 -9.51
N ILE A 151 -7.66 -32.51 -9.78
CA ILE A 151 -6.55 -32.84 -8.87
C ILE A 151 -6.07 -31.59 -8.16
N ILE A 152 -5.33 -30.74 -8.89
CA ILE A 152 -4.99 -29.37 -8.45
C ILE A 152 -5.32 -28.45 -9.61
N ASP A 153 -6.22 -27.52 -9.37
CA ASP A 153 -6.71 -26.64 -10.41
C ASP A 153 -6.59 -25.17 -10.01
N VAL A 154 -6.18 -24.35 -10.96
CA VAL A 154 -6.05 -22.89 -10.81
C VAL A 154 -7.09 -22.21 -11.69
N ALA A 155 -7.99 -21.45 -11.10
CA ALA A 155 -9.11 -20.87 -11.82
C ALA A 155 -9.29 -19.37 -11.52
N MET A 156 -9.64 -18.62 -12.55
CA MET A 156 -10.12 -17.25 -12.33
C MET A 156 -11.54 -17.25 -11.77
N VAL A 157 -11.78 -16.43 -10.74
CA VAL A 157 -13.11 -16.27 -10.12
C VAL A 157 -14.19 -16.03 -11.17
N GLY A 158 -13.96 -15.11 -12.12
CA GLY A 158 -14.91 -14.80 -13.19
C GLY A 158 -15.16 -15.95 -14.18
N SER A 159 -14.30 -17.00 -14.19
CA SER A 159 -14.50 -18.20 -15.01
C SER A 159 -15.23 -19.31 -14.25
N MET A 160 -15.17 -19.29 -12.92
CA MET A 160 -15.96 -20.18 -12.05
C MET A 160 -17.38 -19.68 -11.85
N TYR A 161 -17.62 -18.38 -11.99
CA TYR A 161 -18.92 -17.75 -11.92
C TYR A 161 -19.09 -16.73 -13.04
N SER A 162 -20.06 -16.95 -13.91
CA SER A 162 -20.36 -16.06 -15.03
C SER A 162 -21.86 -16.01 -15.32
N ARG A 163 -22.40 -14.81 -15.50
CA ARG A 163 -23.81 -14.57 -15.87
C ARG A 163 -24.84 -15.28 -14.97
N GLY A 164 -24.61 -15.28 -13.65
CA GLY A 164 -25.49 -15.93 -12.68
C GLY A 164 -25.38 -17.45 -12.60
N LYS A 165 -24.44 -18.06 -13.34
CA LYS A 165 -24.22 -19.52 -13.33
C LYS A 165 -22.90 -19.85 -12.70
N PHE A 166 -22.91 -20.81 -11.79
CA PHE A 166 -21.71 -21.38 -11.17
C PHE A 166 -21.23 -22.58 -11.99
N ASN A 167 -19.90 -22.75 -12.00
CA ASN A 167 -19.32 -24.01 -12.46
C ASN A 167 -19.56 -25.09 -11.39
N GLU A 168 -20.30 -26.14 -11.71
CA GLU A 168 -20.71 -27.18 -10.76
C GLU A 168 -19.51 -27.90 -10.10
N ARG A 169 -18.34 -27.88 -10.74
CA ARG A 169 -17.12 -28.47 -10.19
C ARG A 169 -16.62 -27.77 -8.92
N ILE A 170 -17.16 -26.60 -8.55
CA ILE A 170 -16.71 -25.89 -7.34
C ILE A 170 -16.88 -26.72 -6.07
N ASN A 171 -17.87 -27.60 -6.03
CA ASN A 171 -18.16 -28.47 -4.88
C ASN A 171 -17.46 -29.84 -4.97
N TYR A 172 -16.57 -30.03 -5.93
CA TYR A 172 -15.82 -31.27 -6.08
C TYR A 172 -14.52 -31.32 -5.25
N TYR A 173 -14.05 -30.14 -4.83
CA TYR A 173 -12.76 -30.02 -4.17
C TYR A 173 -12.89 -30.06 -2.65
N GLY A 174 -11.96 -30.79 -2.00
CA GLY A 174 -11.86 -30.83 -0.54
C GLY A 174 -11.18 -29.60 0.05
N MET A 175 -10.36 -28.90 -0.76
CA MET A 175 -9.71 -27.66 -0.37
C MET A 175 -9.90 -26.57 -1.42
N VAL A 176 -10.15 -25.35 -0.94
CA VAL A 176 -10.19 -24.13 -1.76
C VAL A 176 -9.26 -23.07 -1.16
N ILE A 177 -8.40 -22.50 -1.97
CA ILE A 177 -7.51 -21.41 -1.59
C ILE A 177 -7.88 -20.18 -2.44
N MET A 178 -8.09 -19.04 -1.80
CA MET A 178 -8.31 -17.77 -2.49
C MET A 178 -7.11 -16.85 -2.28
N ASP A 179 -6.36 -16.60 -3.36
CA ASP A 179 -5.30 -15.60 -3.33
C ASP A 179 -5.87 -14.19 -3.52
N GLU A 180 -5.15 -13.19 -3.00
CA GLU A 180 -5.60 -11.80 -2.89
C GLU A 180 -7.03 -11.72 -2.32
N CYS A 181 -7.24 -12.41 -1.21
CA CYS A 181 -8.54 -12.59 -0.58
C CYS A 181 -9.25 -11.28 -0.15
N HIS A 182 -8.58 -10.13 -0.24
CA HIS A 182 -9.23 -8.84 -0.11
C HIS A 182 -10.31 -8.59 -1.18
N HIS A 183 -10.28 -9.33 -2.28
CA HIS A 183 -11.33 -9.36 -3.30
C HIS A 183 -12.55 -10.24 -2.93
N ALA A 184 -12.52 -11.00 -1.83
CA ALA A 184 -13.62 -11.86 -1.40
C ALA A 184 -14.95 -11.09 -1.19
N ALA A 185 -14.86 -9.82 -0.82
CA ALA A 185 -16.04 -8.95 -0.64
C ALA A 185 -16.59 -8.32 -1.95
N SER A 186 -16.03 -8.65 -3.14
CA SER A 186 -16.67 -8.30 -4.40
C SER A 186 -17.90 -9.17 -4.66
N ASN A 187 -18.93 -8.64 -5.34
CA ASN A 187 -20.18 -9.36 -5.55
C ASN A 187 -19.96 -10.77 -6.13
N THR A 188 -19.17 -10.87 -7.20
CA THR A 188 -18.88 -12.16 -7.85
C THR A 188 -18.16 -13.14 -6.93
N SER A 189 -17.13 -12.68 -6.22
CA SER A 189 -16.39 -13.53 -5.28
C SER A 189 -17.24 -13.96 -4.09
N MET A 190 -18.04 -13.04 -3.55
CA MET A 190 -18.91 -13.29 -2.42
C MET A 190 -19.96 -14.37 -2.74
N GLU A 191 -20.64 -14.25 -3.88
CA GLU A 191 -21.60 -15.25 -4.33
C GLU A 191 -20.95 -16.61 -4.59
N LEU A 192 -19.75 -16.63 -5.19
CA LEU A 192 -18.99 -17.87 -5.43
C LEU A 192 -18.60 -18.53 -4.11
N LEU A 193 -18.02 -17.77 -3.16
CA LEU A 193 -17.55 -18.30 -1.87
C LEU A 193 -18.69 -18.84 -1.00
N GLN A 194 -19.90 -18.26 -1.07
CA GLN A 194 -21.07 -18.77 -0.37
C GLN A 194 -21.55 -20.16 -0.87
N LYS A 195 -21.13 -20.57 -2.07
CA LYS A 195 -21.49 -21.87 -2.66
C LYS A 195 -20.46 -22.96 -2.39
N ILE A 196 -19.28 -22.59 -1.85
CA ILE A 196 -18.18 -23.53 -1.57
C ILE A 196 -18.55 -24.39 -0.35
N ASN A 197 -18.63 -25.71 -0.56
CA ASN A 197 -18.83 -26.69 0.51
C ASN A 197 -17.55 -27.41 0.94
N ALA A 198 -16.39 -27.06 0.39
CA ALA A 198 -15.11 -27.67 0.73
C ALA A 198 -14.82 -27.64 2.24
N LYS A 199 -14.24 -28.73 2.76
CA LYS A 199 -13.84 -28.84 4.17
C LYS A 199 -12.79 -27.80 4.52
N TYR A 200 -11.78 -27.63 3.66
CA TYR A 200 -10.67 -26.69 3.89
C TYR A 200 -10.81 -25.46 3.00
N VAL A 201 -10.85 -24.28 3.61
CA VAL A 201 -10.95 -23.01 2.88
C VAL A 201 -10.00 -21.99 3.47
N TYR A 202 -9.02 -21.55 2.69
CA TYR A 202 -8.02 -20.59 3.12
C TYR A 202 -8.00 -19.38 2.21
N GLY A 203 -7.86 -18.19 2.83
CA GLY A 203 -7.61 -16.93 2.13
C GLY A 203 -6.19 -16.45 2.39
N VAL A 204 -5.50 -15.96 1.37
CA VAL A 204 -4.19 -15.33 1.53
C VAL A 204 -4.18 -13.95 0.92
N SER A 205 -3.57 -12.96 1.58
CA SER A 205 -3.39 -11.60 1.06
C SER A 205 -2.28 -10.89 1.79
N ALA A 206 -1.64 -9.91 1.14
CA ALA A 206 -0.72 -9.00 1.83
C ALA A 206 -1.48 -8.05 2.76
N THR A 207 -2.64 -7.58 2.31
CA THR A 207 -3.48 -6.61 3.02
C THR A 207 -4.94 -7.04 2.96
N PRO A 208 -5.43 -7.84 3.92
CA PRO A 208 -6.84 -8.24 3.94
C PRO A 208 -7.80 -7.08 4.31
N LYS A 209 -7.26 -5.87 4.55
CA LYS A 209 -8.04 -4.66 4.78
C LYS A 209 -8.52 -4.03 3.48
N ARG A 210 -9.71 -3.44 3.52
CA ARG A 210 -10.33 -2.72 2.40
C ARG A 210 -10.61 -1.27 2.79
N GLY A 211 -10.50 -0.37 1.80
CA GLY A 211 -10.81 1.04 2.01
C GLY A 211 -12.31 1.35 2.21
N ASP A 212 -13.18 0.38 1.89
CA ASP A 212 -14.64 0.49 2.01
C ASP A 212 -15.22 -0.16 3.30
N SER A 213 -14.35 -0.55 4.24
CA SER A 213 -14.71 -1.20 5.52
C SER A 213 -15.46 -2.54 5.38
N LEU A 214 -15.39 -3.19 4.22
CA LEU A 214 -16.00 -4.51 3.96
C LEU A 214 -15.05 -5.68 4.31
N ASP A 215 -13.96 -5.42 5.02
CA ASP A 215 -12.99 -6.44 5.46
C ASP A 215 -13.61 -7.52 6.36
N ARG A 216 -14.65 -7.20 7.14
CA ARG A 216 -15.39 -8.20 7.93
C ARG A 216 -15.99 -9.32 7.07
N ILE A 217 -16.40 -9.01 5.85
CA ILE A 217 -16.95 -10.00 4.90
C ILE A 217 -15.90 -11.06 4.54
N ILE A 218 -14.64 -10.66 4.41
CA ILE A 218 -13.53 -11.58 4.12
C ILE A 218 -13.47 -12.67 5.20
N TYR A 219 -13.49 -12.27 6.47
CA TYR A 219 -13.41 -13.19 7.59
C TYR A 219 -14.69 -14.02 7.77
N MET A 220 -15.84 -13.47 7.44
CA MET A 220 -17.09 -14.23 7.44
C MET A 220 -17.10 -15.34 6.39
N LEU A 221 -16.50 -15.12 5.22
CA LEU A 221 -16.52 -16.07 4.11
C LEU A 221 -15.37 -17.11 4.15
N LEU A 222 -14.18 -16.68 4.62
CA LEU A 222 -12.96 -17.50 4.55
C LEU A 222 -12.46 -17.97 5.93
N GLY A 223 -13.08 -17.52 7.01
CA GLY A 223 -12.66 -17.80 8.38
C GLY A 223 -11.80 -16.69 9.01
N PRO A 224 -11.54 -16.79 10.32
CA PRO A 224 -10.77 -15.79 11.07
C PRO A 224 -9.33 -15.62 10.56
N LEU A 225 -8.72 -14.49 10.93
CA LEU A 225 -7.29 -14.28 10.73
C LEU A 225 -6.49 -15.23 11.64
N ARG A 226 -5.80 -16.20 11.04
CA ARG A 226 -5.04 -17.23 11.79
C ARG A 226 -3.59 -16.83 12.02
N HIS A 227 -2.98 -16.15 11.05
CA HIS A 227 -1.61 -15.66 11.18
C HIS A 227 -1.46 -14.32 10.45
N ARG A 228 -0.60 -13.48 11.04
CA ARG A 228 -0.24 -12.18 10.46
C ARG A 228 1.27 -12.02 10.48
N PHE A 229 1.82 -11.66 9.32
CA PHE A 229 3.22 -11.28 9.16
C PHE A 229 3.31 -9.96 8.40
N THR A 230 3.79 -8.93 9.08
CA THR A 230 3.76 -7.55 8.58
C THR A 230 4.96 -7.22 7.69
N ALA A 231 4.86 -6.12 6.93
CA ALA A 231 5.98 -5.59 6.15
C ALA A 231 7.16 -5.17 7.05
N LEU A 232 6.88 -4.68 8.27
CA LEU A 232 7.91 -4.34 9.26
C LEU A 232 8.67 -5.57 9.76
N GLU A 233 7.97 -6.68 10.02
CA GLU A 233 8.60 -7.94 10.41
C GLU A 233 9.45 -8.49 9.27
N ARG A 234 8.96 -8.38 8.02
CA ARG A 234 9.74 -8.76 6.84
C ARG A 234 11.01 -7.92 6.68
N ALA A 235 10.92 -6.60 6.84
CA ALA A 235 12.07 -5.70 6.79
C ALA A 235 13.13 -6.07 7.84
N LYS A 236 12.71 -6.38 9.06
CA LYS A 236 13.60 -6.83 10.14
C LYS A 236 14.25 -8.17 9.83
N GLU A 237 13.50 -9.12 9.27
CA GLU A 237 14.01 -10.45 8.88
C GLU A 237 15.06 -10.33 7.77
N GLN A 238 14.86 -9.46 6.78
CA GLN A 238 15.78 -9.25 5.68
C GLN A 238 17.05 -8.48 6.07
N GLY A 239 16.97 -7.64 7.11
CA GLY A 239 18.09 -6.79 7.54
C GLY A 239 18.45 -5.68 6.55
N ILE A 240 17.61 -5.39 5.54
CA ILE A 240 17.82 -4.31 4.56
C ILE A 240 17.22 -2.99 5.06
N GLY A 241 17.88 -1.87 4.72
CA GLY A 241 17.41 -0.53 5.05
C GLY A 241 16.14 -0.18 4.25
N HIS A 242 15.17 0.47 4.90
CA HIS A 242 13.98 0.99 4.23
C HIS A 242 13.94 2.50 4.39
N TYR A 243 14.10 3.22 3.28
CA TYR A 243 14.24 4.67 3.28
C TYR A 243 13.16 5.34 2.44
N PHE A 244 12.56 6.34 3.03
CA PHE A 244 11.64 7.27 2.39
C PHE A 244 12.37 8.59 2.10
N VAL A 245 12.32 9.05 0.86
CA VAL A 245 12.97 10.27 0.37
C VAL A 245 11.88 11.28 0.03
N PRO A 246 11.59 12.26 0.91
CA PRO A 246 10.60 13.30 0.63
C PRO A 246 11.15 14.29 -0.41
N ARG A 247 10.35 14.58 -1.46
CA ARG A 247 10.65 15.55 -2.50
C ARG A 247 9.50 16.54 -2.62
N TYR A 248 9.63 17.73 -2.08
CA TYR A 248 8.59 18.76 -2.13
C TYR A 248 8.57 19.43 -3.50
N THR A 249 7.38 19.49 -4.11
CA THR A 249 7.19 20.10 -5.42
C THR A 249 6.61 21.51 -5.28
N ARG A 250 6.79 22.35 -6.32
CA ARG A 250 6.27 23.72 -6.37
C ARG A 250 4.97 23.83 -7.17
N VAL A 251 4.23 22.74 -7.32
CA VAL A 251 2.95 22.75 -8.03
C VAL A 251 1.86 23.27 -7.12
N VAL A 252 1.14 24.29 -7.57
CA VAL A 252 0.07 24.96 -6.83
C VAL A 252 -1.27 24.68 -7.54
N ASP A 253 -2.33 24.50 -6.75
CA ASP A 253 -3.68 24.29 -7.28
C ASP A 253 -4.15 25.42 -8.19
N THR A 254 -4.84 25.03 -9.26
CA THR A 254 -5.62 25.94 -10.10
C THR A 254 -7.10 25.86 -9.73
N ALA A 255 -7.92 26.81 -10.13
CA ALA A 255 -9.36 26.77 -9.92
C ALA A 255 -9.99 25.45 -10.38
N GLU A 256 -9.48 24.88 -11.49
CA GLU A 256 -9.99 23.63 -12.05
C GLU A 256 -9.53 22.37 -11.29
N SER A 257 -8.30 22.38 -10.73
CA SER A 257 -7.75 21.24 -9.99
C SER A 257 -8.35 21.11 -8.59
N LYS A 258 -8.77 22.23 -7.97
CA LYS A 258 -9.44 22.23 -6.66
C LYS A 258 -10.73 21.42 -6.64
N ASP A 259 -11.48 21.43 -7.73
CA ASP A 259 -12.80 20.77 -7.81
C ASP A 259 -12.77 19.35 -8.43
N ASN A 260 -11.67 18.97 -9.07
CA ASN A 260 -11.60 17.70 -9.79
C ASN A 260 -10.24 17.02 -9.66
N ILE A 261 -10.25 15.87 -9.00
CA ILE A 261 -9.05 15.07 -8.76
C ILE A 261 -8.32 14.63 -10.06
N ASN A 262 -9.04 14.40 -11.16
CA ASN A 262 -8.40 14.04 -12.44
C ASN A 262 -7.68 15.26 -13.05
N LYS A 263 -8.23 16.46 -12.88
CA LYS A 263 -7.54 17.71 -13.27
C LYS A 263 -6.32 17.97 -12.39
N ALA A 264 -6.41 17.69 -11.09
CA ALA A 264 -5.26 17.75 -10.20
C ALA A 264 -4.14 16.79 -10.62
N TYR A 265 -4.46 15.54 -10.96
CA TYR A 265 -3.48 14.61 -11.52
C TYR A 265 -2.91 15.08 -12.86
N ASN A 266 -3.72 15.68 -13.73
CA ASN A 266 -3.24 16.25 -14.99
C ASN A 266 -2.26 17.41 -14.73
N LEU A 267 -2.59 18.30 -13.81
CA LEU A 267 -1.74 19.42 -13.40
C LEU A 267 -0.33 18.96 -13.00
N ILE A 268 -0.21 17.99 -12.09
CA ILE A 268 1.10 17.50 -11.65
C ILE A 268 1.84 16.71 -12.74
N SER A 269 1.12 16.01 -13.61
CA SER A 269 1.74 15.22 -14.69
C SER A 269 2.28 16.07 -15.83
N THR A 270 1.72 17.27 -16.05
CA THR A 270 2.16 18.23 -17.08
C THR A 270 3.11 19.29 -16.58
N SER A 271 3.35 19.38 -15.25
CA SER A 271 4.27 20.33 -14.66
C SER A 271 5.71 20.07 -15.09
N LYS A 272 6.31 21.02 -15.82
CA LYS A 272 7.68 20.90 -16.33
C LYS A 272 8.70 20.80 -15.20
N VAL A 273 8.64 21.69 -14.24
CA VAL A 273 9.58 21.73 -13.09
C VAL A 273 9.51 20.44 -12.27
N ARG A 274 8.29 19.92 -12.03
CA ARG A 274 8.11 18.65 -11.33
C ARG A 274 8.70 17.47 -12.10
N ASN A 275 8.49 17.43 -13.40
CA ASN A 275 9.02 16.35 -14.25
C ASN A 275 10.55 16.43 -14.38
N GLU A 276 11.13 17.61 -14.43
CA GLU A 276 12.59 17.83 -14.35
C GLU A 276 13.14 17.27 -13.02
N MET A 277 12.52 17.61 -11.88
CA MET A 277 12.90 17.04 -10.57
C MET A 277 12.86 15.50 -10.58
N ILE A 278 11.81 14.89 -11.14
CA ILE A 278 11.70 13.43 -11.24
C ILE A 278 12.85 12.86 -12.08
N THR A 279 13.11 13.43 -13.25
CA THR A 279 14.18 12.93 -14.14
C THR A 279 15.57 13.09 -13.54
N ASP A 280 15.85 14.17 -12.84
CA ASP A 280 17.12 14.40 -12.16
C ASP A 280 17.35 13.41 -11.01
N ASP A 281 16.31 13.13 -10.23
CA ASP A 281 16.37 12.11 -9.18
C ASP A 281 16.62 10.71 -9.79
N VAL A 282 15.99 10.37 -10.92
CA VAL A 282 16.24 9.09 -11.62
C VAL A 282 17.70 9.00 -12.07
N ILE A 283 18.23 10.04 -12.71
CA ILE A 283 19.62 10.09 -13.17
C ILE A 283 20.58 9.91 -11.97
N THR A 284 20.28 10.56 -10.86
CA THR A 284 21.05 10.43 -9.62
C THR A 284 21.05 9.00 -9.09
N CYS A 285 19.91 8.33 -9.11
CA CYS A 285 19.80 6.92 -8.70
C CYS A 285 20.60 5.99 -9.61
N VAL A 286 20.52 6.19 -10.93
CA VAL A 286 21.30 5.42 -11.91
C VAL A 286 22.80 5.61 -11.70
N ALA A 287 23.25 6.85 -11.47
CA ALA A 287 24.66 7.14 -11.14
C ALA A 287 25.15 6.43 -9.86
N ARG A 288 24.24 6.16 -8.92
CA ARG A 288 24.49 5.36 -7.70
C ARG A 288 24.36 3.85 -7.91
N LYS A 289 24.23 3.39 -9.15
CA LYS A 289 24.01 1.97 -9.52
C LYS A 289 22.71 1.38 -8.96
N GLN A 290 21.73 2.21 -8.68
CA GLN A 290 20.39 1.80 -8.26
C GLN A 290 19.51 1.52 -9.48
N THR A 291 18.45 0.72 -9.28
CA THR A 291 17.51 0.31 -10.33
C THR A 291 16.13 0.90 -10.06
N PRO A 292 15.83 2.11 -10.57
CA PRO A 292 14.58 2.79 -10.29
C PRO A 292 13.41 2.26 -11.11
N VAL A 293 12.25 2.17 -10.45
CA VAL A 293 10.94 2.07 -11.09
C VAL A 293 10.13 3.33 -10.84
N ILE A 294 9.63 3.95 -11.91
CA ILE A 294 8.83 5.17 -11.87
C ILE A 294 7.38 4.80 -12.08
N LEU A 295 6.54 5.09 -11.07
CA LEU A 295 5.11 4.83 -11.14
C LEU A 295 4.32 6.09 -11.42
N THR A 296 3.57 6.09 -12.50
CA THR A 296 2.64 7.15 -12.85
C THR A 296 1.21 6.63 -13.07
N ARG A 297 0.25 7.53 -13.16
CA ARG A 297 -1.16 7.21 -13.37
C ARG A 297 -1.55 7.21 -14.84
N PHE A 298 -1.05 8.19 -15.62
CA PHE A 298 -1.46 8.41 -17.00
C PHE A 298 -0.46 7.83 -17.99
N LYS A 299 -0.97 7.28 -19.08
CA LYS A 299 -0.18 6.72 -20.16
C LYS A 299 0.71 7.76 -20.82
N GLU A 300 0.18 8.97 -21.05
CA GLU A 300 0.90 10.07 -21.65
C GLU A 300 2.08 10.53 -20.80
N HIS A 301 1.87 10.60 -19.48
CA HIS A 301 2.94 10.91 -18.54
C HIS A 301 4.02 9.81 -18.49
N ALA A 302 3.60 8.53 -18.60
CA ALA A 302 4.55 7.43 -18.69
C ALA A 302 5.42 7.50 -19.95
N LYS A 303 4.80 7.80 -21.11
CA LYS A 303 5.52 8.02 -22.37
C LYS A 303 6.49 9.19 -22.27
N PHE A 304 6.02 10.34 -21.74
CA PHE A 304 6.83 11.53 -21.57
C PHE A 304 8.09 11.23 -20.73
N LEU A 305 7.93 10.60 -19.57
CA LEU A 305 9.07 10.24 -18.70
C LEU A 305 9.98 9.21 -19.34
N HIS A 306 9.44 8.23 -20.04
CA HIS A 306 10.23 7.26 -20.80
C HIS A 306 11.09 7.95 -21.86
N ASP A 307 10.51 8.84 -22.66
CA ASP A 307 11.22 9.51 -23.75
C ASP A 307 12.28 10.47 -23.22
N ALA A 308 12.01 11.16 -22.09
CA ALA A 308 12.98 12.02 -21.41
C ALA A 308 14.18 11.25 -20.83
N LEU A 309 13.98 9.97 -20.48
CA LEU A 309 15.00 9.12 -19.85
C LEU A 309 15.69 8.15 -20.82
N LYS A 310 15.24 8.05 -22.05
CA LYS A 310 15.66 7.03 -23.03
C LYS A 310 17.17 6.88 -23.22
N GLU A 311 17.94 7.98 -23.07
CA GLU A 311 19.38 8.01 -23.24
C GLU A 311 20.14 8.13 -21.90
N LYS A 312 19.45 7.94 -20.77
CA LYS A 312 19.99 8.15 -19.42
C LYS A 312 20.41 6.85 -18.70
N ALA A 313 20.17 5.70 -19.34
CA ALA A 313 20.61 4.38 -18.87
C ALA A 313 20.82 3.46 -20.09
N ASP A 314 21.54 2.35 -19.88
CA ASP A 314 21.76 1.34 -20.94
C ASP A 314 20.43 0.72 -21.39
N HIS A 315 19.48 0.58 -20.46
CA HIS A 315 18.16 0.04 -20.73
C HIS A 315 17.06 0.89 -20.10
N VAL A 316 16.06 1.27 -20.89
CA VAL A 316 14.86 1.96 -20.44
C VAL A 316 13.64 1.26 -20.98
N PHE A 317 12.76 0.78 -20.09
CA PHE A 317 11.55 0.05 -20.48
C PHE A 317 10.29 0.79 -20.05
N LEU A 318 9.24 0.65 -20.86
CA LEU A 318 7.92 1.21 -20.63
C LEU A 318 6.87 0.10 -20.50
N LEU A 319 6.28 -0.03 -19.31
CA LEU A 319 5.16 -0.95 -19.03
C LEU A 319 3.88 -0.16 -18.78
N TYR A 320 2.97 -0.14 -19.76
CA TYR A 320 1.73 0.63 -19.67
C TYR A 320 0.55 -0.07 -20.36
N GLY A 321 -0.64 0.53 -20.28
CA GLY A 321 -1.89 -0.14 -20.66
C GLY A 321 -2.04 -0.48 -22.14
N ASP A 322 -1.30 0.18 -23.03
CA ASP A 322 -1.42 -0.05 -24.48
C ASP A 322 -0.51 -1.18 -24.99
N ASN A 323 0.44 -1.65 -24.16
CA ASN A 323 1.21 -2.83 -24.51
C ASN A 323 0.30 -4.06 -24.55
N SER A 324 0.43 -4.85 -25.61
CA SER A 324 -0.20 -6.16 -25.70
C SER A 324 0.38 -7.14 -24.67
N ASP A 325 -0.33 -8.22 -24.36
CA ASP A 325 0.16 -9.30 -23.48
C ASP A 325 1.50 -9.87 -24.01
N LYS A 326 1.69 -9.92 -25.32
CA LYS A 326 2.91 -10.41 -25.95
C LYS A 326 4.09 -9.47 -25.71
N GLU A 327 3.90 -8.17 -25.93
CA GLU A 327 4.93 -7.15 -25.67
C GLU A 327 5.33 -7.12 -24.20
N ASN A 328 4.37 -7.18 -23.26
CA ASN A 328 4.65 -7.27 -21.85
C ASN A 328 5.45 -8.53 -21.47
N ALA A 329 5.14 -9.67 -22.10
CA ALA A 329 5.89 -10.92 -21.90
C ALA A 329 7.33 -10.80 -22.43
N GLU A 330 7.51 -10.20 -23.62
CA GLU A 330 8.84 -9.95 -24.19
C GLU A 330 9.69 -9.01 -23.30
N ILE A 331 9.09 -7.93 -22.78
CA ILE A 331 9.77 -7.03 -21.85
C ILE A 331 10.21 -7.78 -20.59
N ARG A 332 9.34 -8.63 -20.02
CA ARG A 332 9.70 -9.44 -18.83
C ARG A 332 10.85 -10.41 -19.09
N VAL A 333 10.91 -11.00 -20.29
CA VAL A 333 12.03 -11.87 -20.69
C VAL A 333 13.31 -11.06 -20.83
N LYS A 334 13.26 -9.91 -21.50
CA LYS A 334 14.42 -9.01 -21.67
C LYS A 334 14.95 -8.53 -20.31
N LEU A 335 14.07 -8.11 -19.38
CA LEU A 335 14.47 -7.68 -18.04
C LEU A 335 15.31 -8.73 -17.30
N LYS A 336 14.96 -10.02 -17.43
CA LYS A 336 15.71 -11.13 -16.80
C LYS A 336 17.07 -11.41 -17.43
N GLN A 337 17.31 -10.91 -18.65
CA GLN A 337 18.54 -11.15 -19.41
C GLN A 337 19.56 -10.02 -19.28
N ILE A 338 19.20 -8.89 -18.66
CA ILE A 338 20.08 -7.73 -18.51
C ILE A 338 21.21 -8.05 -17.53
N PRO A 339 22.47 -7.85 -17.92
CA PRO A 339 23.62 -8.03 -17.04
C PRO A 339 23.56 -7.10 -15.81
N GLU A 340 24.11 -7.53 -14.69
CA GLU A 340 24.09 -6.76 -13.44
C GLU A 340 24.86 -5.44 -13.51
N ASN A 341 25.87 -5.37 -14.37
CA ASN A 341 26.70 -4.18 -14.57
C ASN A 341 26.07 -3.13 -15.49
N GLU A 342 24.99 -3.45 -16.19
CA GLU A 342 24.28 -2.50 -17.06
C GLU A 342 23.16 -1.78 -16.28
N SER A 343 23.00 -0.48 -16.53
CA SER A 343 22.01 0.36 -15.87
C SER A 343 20.62 0.15 -16.45
N LEU A 344 19.59 0.25 -15.60
CA LEU A 344 18.23 -0.01 -15.98
C LEU A 344 17.26 1.00 -15.34
N ILE A 345 16.34 1.51 -16.14
CA ILE A 345 15.19 2.32 -15.71
C ILE A 345 13.91 1.62 -16.16
N LEU A 346 12.94 1.52 -15.26
CA LEU A 346 11.60 1.02 -15.57
C LEU A 346 10.57 2.13 -15.37
N VAL A 347 9.83 2.50 -16.41
CA VAL A 347 8.69 3.42 -16.33
C VAL A 347 7.40 2.61 -16.47
N ALA A 348 6.45 2.78 -15.55
CA ALA A 348 5.23 1.99 -15.58
C ALA A 348 3.99 2.74 -15.10
N THR A 349 2.83 2.33 -15.61
CA THR A 349 1.56 2.67 -14.97
C THR A 349 1.29 1.70 -13.82
N GLY A 350 0.72 2.21 -12.72
CA GLY A 350 0.57 1.44 -11.47
C GLY A 350 -0.15 0.09 -11.60
N GLN A 351 -1.05 -0.07 -12.59
CA GLN A 351 -1.72 -1.35 -12.84
C GLN A 351 -0.76 -2.46 -13.30
N LYS A 352 0.33 -2.11 -14.00
CA LYS A 352 1.27 -3.09 -14.58
C LYS A 352 2.34 -3.57 -13.61
N ILE A 353 2.62 -2.79 -12.55
CA ILE A 353 3.55 -3.16 -11.47
C ILE A 353 2.80 -3.79 -10.27
N GLY A 354 1.48 -3.70 -10.25
CA GLY A 354 0.65 -4.22 -9.16
C GLY A 354 0.76 -5.73 -8.98
N GLU A 355 -0.26 -6.48 -9.37
CA GLU A 355 -0.31 -7.92 -9.22
C GLU A 355 0.50 -8.64 -10.30
N GLY A 356 1.26 -9.68 -9.92
CA GLY A 356 1.97 -10.57 -10.86
C GLY A 356 3.27 -10.04 -11.46
N PHE A 357 3.72 -8.81 -11.14
CA PHE A 357 5.03 -8.32 -11.57
C PHE A 357 6.13 -8.76 -10.59
N ASP A 358 7.18 -9.40 -11.08
CA ASP A 358 8.31 -9.89 -10.30
C ASP A 358 9.65 -9.57 -10.97
N PHE A 359 10.40 -8.63 -10.37
CA PHE A 359 11.74 -8.28 -10.80
C PHE A 359 12.59 -7.89 -9.58
N PRO A 360 13.36 -8.82 -9.00
CA PRO A 360 14.03 -8.66 -7.70
C PRO A 360 15.08 -7.56 -7.65
N ARG A 361 15.67 -7.18 -8.79
CA ARG A 361 16.72 -6.16 -8.88
C ARG A 361 16.25 -4.75 -8.49
N LEU A 362 14.94 -4.44 -8.57
CA LEU A 362 14.41 -3.13 -8.22
C LEU A 362 14.70 -2.76 -6.75
N ASP A 363 15.28 -1.60 -6.52
CA ASP A 363 15.61 -1.08 -5.19
C ASP A 363 15.10 0.35 -4.95
N VAL A 364 14.68 1.08 -6.00
CA VAL A 364 14.09 2.42 -5.90
C VAL A 364 12.69 2.46 -6.50
N LEU A 365 11.74 3.01 -5.75
CA LEU A 365 10.39 3.33 -6.20
C LEU A 365 10.22 4.85 -6.24
N MET A 366 9.84 5.39 -7.40
CA MET A 366 9.50 6.80 -7.57
C MET A 366 8.00 6.97 -7.78
N LEU A 367 7.33 7.59 -6.84
CA LEU A 367 5.89 7.86 -6.89
C LEU A 367 5.60 9.12 -7.70
N ALA A 368 5.78 9.05 -9.02
CA ALA A 368 5.49 10.16 -9.92
C ALA A 368 3.99 10.54 -9.94
N ALA A 369 3.11 9.65 -9.49
CA ALA A 369 1.71 9.96 -9.21
C ALA A 369 1.36 9.56 -7.76
N PRO A 370 0.81 10.48 -6.94
CA PRO A 370 0.42 10.18 -5.57
C PRO A 370 -0.61 9.05 -5.48
N VAL A 371 -0.44 8.16 -4.49
CA VAL A 371 -1.39 7.11 -4.16
C VAL A 371 -1.94 7.35 -2.75
N SER A 372 -3.24 7.10 -2.55
CA SER A 372 -3.90 7.30 -1.26
C SER A 372 -4.20 6.02 -0.50
N PHE A 373 -4.25 4.88 -1.21
CA PHE A 373 -4.65 3.61 -0.63
C PHE A 373 -3.42 2.87 -0.07
N GLU A 374 -3.43 2.61 1.24
CA GLU A 374 -2.37 1.94 2.00
C GLU A 374 -1.94 0.62 1.33
N GLY A 375 -2.89 -0.25 1.00
CA GLY A 375 -2.61 -1.53 0.38
C GLY A 375 -1.88 -1.45 -0.97
N ARG A 376 -2.13 -0.41 -1.79
CA ARG A 376 -1.38 -0.20 -3.03
C ARG A 376 0.08 0.16 -2.77
N LEU A 377 0.31 1.06 -1.82
CA LEU A 377 1.67 1.45 -1.45
C LEU A 377 2.43 0.23 -0.90
N GLU A 378 1.82 -0.55 -0.02
CA GLU A 378 2.39 -1.80 0.49
C GLU A 378 2.69 -2.81 -0.63
N GLN A 379 1.82 -2.94 -1.64
CA GLN A 379 2.06 -3.80 -2.81
C GLN A 379 3.25 -3.30 -3.65
N TYR A 380 3.34 -2.00 -3.95
CA TYR A 380 4.43 -1.44 -4.75
C TYR A 380 5.77 -1.58 -4.03
N VAL A 381 5.84 -1.18 -2.77
CA VAL A 381 7.04 -1.35 -1.93
C VAL A 381 7.40 -2.82 -1.80
N GLY A 382 6.41 -3.69 -1.64
CA GLY A 382 6.63 -5.13 -1.56
C GLY A 382 7.31 -5.74 -2.80
N ARG A 383 7.26 -5.07 -3.97
CA ARG A 383 8.03 -5.49 -5.17
C ARG A 383 9.51 -5.21 -5.03
N LEU A 384 9.87 -4.17 -4.26
CA LEU A 384 11.27 -3.87 -3.97
C LEU A 384 11.84 -4.81 -2.90
N ASN A 385 10.99 -5.35 -2.01
CA ASN A 385 11.41 -6.22 -0.90
C ASN A 385 11.70 -7.67 -1.33
N ARG A 386 11.93 -7.91 -2.62
CA ARG A 386 12.42 -9.20 -3.12
C ARG A 386 13.89 -9.37 -2.77
N ASP A 387 14.25 -10.58 -2.36
CA ASP A 387 15.64 -10.93 -2.07
C ASP A 387 16.46 -10.84 -3.36
N TYR A 388 17.54 -10.08 -3.32
CA TYR A 388 18.51 -9.94 -4.42
C TYR A 388 19.91 -9.74 -3.84
N VAL A 389 20.87 -10.42 -4.43
CA VAL A 389 22.26 -10.40 -3.97
C VAL A 389 22.80 -8.97 -4.05
N GLY A 390 23.40 -8.47 -2.97
CA GLY A 390 23.96 -7.12 -2.92
C GLY A 390 22.96 -5.99 -2.67
N LYS A 391 21.66 -6.28 -2.48
CA LYS A 391 20.68 -5.27 -2.10
C LYS A 391 20.80 -4.94 -0.61
N GLU A 392 21.25 -3.73 -0.30
CA GLU A 392 21.43 -3.25 1.08
C GLU A 392 20.24 -2.42 1.58
N ALA A 393 19.53 -1.76 0.67
CA ALA A 393 18.42 -0.91 1.02
C ALA A 393 17.38 -0.80 -0.11
N VAL A 394 16.18 -0.36 0.26
CA VAL A 394 15.13 0.09 -0.66
C VAL A 394 14.76 1.53 -0.38
N TYR A 395 14.51 2.30 -1.44
CA TYR A 395 14.23 3.72 -1.37
C TYR A 395 12.87 4.02 -2.03
N VAL A 396 12.08 4.87 -1.38
CA VAL A 396 10.84 5.38 -1.95
C VAL A 396 10.95 6.91 -2.05
N TYR A 397 11.06 7.41 -3.27
CA TYR A 397 10.96 8.84 -3.58
C TYR A 397 9.49 9.22 -3.68
N ASP A 398 9.05 10.07 -2.77
CA ASP A 398 7.68 10.56 -2.72
C ASP A 398 7.65 12.05 -3.08
N TYR A 399 7.07 12.37 -4.23
CA TYR A 399 6.91 13.74 -4.68
C TYR A 399 5.68 14.34 -4.02
N ILE A 400 5.93 15.22 -3.06
CA ILE A 400 4.94 15.79 -2.15
C ILE A 400 4.40 17.08 -2.77
N ASP A 401 3.21 16.99 -3.33
CA ASP A 401 2.49 18.13 -3.95
C ASP A 401 1.57 18.75 -2.88
N SER A 402 2.17 19.37 -1.82
CA SER A 402 1.46 19.90 -0.63
C SER A 402 0.49 21.02 -0.94
N HIS A 403 0.77 21.83 -1.98
CA HIS A 403 -0.09 22.91 -2.42
C HIS A 403 -1.21 22.49 -3.37
N VAL A 404 -1.42 21.17 -3.52
CA VAL A 404 -2.54 20.57 -4.24
C VAL A 404 -3.42 19.81 -3.26
N ARG A 405 -4.57 20.38 -2.93
CA ARG A 405 -5.49 19.96 -1.86
C ARG A 405 -5.75 18.45 -1.77
N TYR A 406 -5.94 17.78 -2.93
CA TYR A 406 -6.15 16.34 -2.95
C TYR A 406 -4.91 15.56 -2.54
N PHE A 407 -3.72 16.05 -2.89
CA PHE A 407 -2.48 15.30 -2.73
C PHE A 407 -1.85 15.49 -1.36
N ASP A 408 -2.08 16.62 -0.72
CA ASP A 408 -1.71 16.82 0.69
C ASP A 408 -2.41 15.80 1.60
N LYS A 409 -3.73 15.66 1.46
CA LYS A 409 -4.48 14.62 2.20
C LYS A 409 -4.02 13.19 1.90
N MET A 410 -3.59 12.92 0.66
CA MET A 410 -3.02 11.62 0.28
C MET A 410 -1.64 11.41 0.90
N TYR A 411 -0.84 12.47 0.98
CA TYR A 411 0.48 12.42 1.60
C TYR A 411 0.40 12.05 3.10
N ALA A 412 -0.49 12.68 3.85
CA ALA A 412 -0.71 12.36 5.26
C ALA A 412 -1.02 10.86 5.47
N LYS A 413 -1.80 10.25 4.55
CA LYS A 413 -2.07 8.79 4.57
C LYS A 413 -0.83 7.96 4.25
N ARG A 414 -0.01 8.38 3.27
CA ARG A 414 1.24 7.68 2.92
C ARG A 414 2.25 7.73 4.06
N LEU A 415 2.39 8.87 4.73
CA LEU A 415 3.29 9.02 5.87
C LEU A 415 3.00 8.01 6.98
N ARG A 416 1.71 7.79 7.28
CA ARG A 416 1.27 6.74 8.21
C ARG A 416 1.68 5.34 7.74
N THR A 417 1.55 5.07 6.45
CA THR A 417 1.92 3.78 5.86
C THR A 417 3.42 3.55 5.93
N TYR A 418 4.25 4.55 5.63
CA TYR A 418 5.71 4.47 5.76
C TYR A 418 6.13 4.15 7.20
N ARG A 419 5.55 4.85 8.18
CA ARG A 419 5.81 4.55 9.60
C ARG A 419 5.46 3.11 9.95
N LYS A 420 4.28 2.65 9.55
CA LYS A 420 3.80 1.28 9.80
C LYS A 420 4.69 0.21 9.15
N MET A 421 5.28 0.52 7.99
CA MET A 421 6.21 -0.37 7.30
C MET A 421 7.65 -0.26 7.80
N GLY A 422 7.94 0.62 8.77
CA GLY A 422 9.26 0.79 9.36
C GLY A 422 10.25 1.58 8.51
N PHE A 423 9.74 2.45 7.62
CA PHE A 423 10.60 3.35 6.84
C PHE A 423 11.20 4.43 7.72
N SER A 424 12.49 4.71 7.48
CA SER A 424 13.20 5.86 8.00
C SER A 424 13.31 6.94 6.92
N ILE A 425 13.41 8.21 7.33
CA ILE A 425 13.59 9.29 6.36
C ILE A 425 15.05 9.30 5.90
N TRP A 426 15.24 9.31 4.59
CA TRP A 426 16.56 9.49 3.99
C TRP A 426 16.87 10.98 3.88
N THR A 427 18.01 11.39 4.47
CA THR A 427 18.60 12.71 4.26
C THR A 427 20.07 12.54 3.89
N GLN A 428 20.56 13.28 2.92
CA GLN A 428 21.95 13.16 2.46
C GLN A 428 22.99 13.49 3.54
N GLU A 429 22.58 14.18 4.59
CA GLU A 429 23.45 14.68 5.67
C GLU A 429 23.58 13.72 6.87
N LEU A 430 22.79 12.63 6.92
CA LEU A 430 22.82 11.71 8.06
C LEU A 430 23.68 10.48 7.78
N GLN A 431 24.76 10.35 8.54
CA GLN A 431 25.47 9.06 8.65
C GLN A 431 24.52 8.00 9.25
N PRO A 432 24.62 6.71 8.84
CA PRO A 432 23.65 5.65 9.21
C PRO A 432 23.42 5.44 10.72
N LYS A 433 24.26 5.99 11.58
CA LYS A 433 24.21 5.82 13.04
C LYS A 433 23.31 6.81 13.79
N GLN A 434 22.70 7.79 13.11
CA GLN A 434 21.89 8.85 13.75
C GLN A 434 20.43 8.93 13.24
N ILE A 435 19.90 7.88 12.62
CA ILE A 435 18.50 7.86 12.21
C ILE A 435 17.63 7.59 13.45
N ILE A 436 17.31 8.65 14.17
CA ILE A 436 16.23 8.68 15.16
C ILE A 436 14.91 8.59 14.39
N ASN A 437 13.98 7.82 14.91
CA ASN A 437 12.64 7.66 14.35
C ASN A 437 11.99 9.03 14.14
N ALA A 438 11.98 9.51 12.90
CA ALA A 438 11.64 10.89 12.56
C ALA A 438 10.14 11.06 12.24
N ILE A 439 9.32 10.03 12.47
CA ILE A 439 7.87 10.09 12.28
C ILE A 439 7.18 9.99 13.65
N PHE A 440 6.40 11.01 13.98
CA PHE A 440 5.70 11.19 15.24
C PHE A 440 4.19 11.08 15.05
N ASP A 441 3.46 10.72 16.10
CA ASP A 441 2.01 10.77 16.19
C ASP A 441 1.53 11.84 17.18
N SER A 442 0.21 11.99 17.31
CA SER A 442 -0.41 12.95 18.21
C SER A 442 -0.06 12.77 19.69
N VAL A 443 0.49 11.62 20.08
CA VAL A 443 0.84 11.32 21.48
C VAL A 443 2.27 11.71 21.81
N ASN A 444 3.21 11.52 20.86
CA ASN A 444 4.65 11.60 21.15
C ASN A 444 5.40 12.76 20.48
N TYR A 445 4.72 13.62 19.68
CA TYR A 445 5.40 14.72 19.00
C TYR A 445 5.70 15.92 19.89
N THR A 446 4.85 16.18 20.87
CA THR A 446 4.81 17.45 21.62
C THR A 446 6.15 17.76 22.32
N GLU A 447 6.72 16.79 23.01
CA GLU A 447 7.98 16.99 23.73
C GLU A 447 9.13 17.40 22.79
N LYS A 448 9.28 16.67 21.68
CA LYS A 448 10.35 16.95 20.72
C LYS A 448 10.11 18.24 19.92
N PHE A 449 8.87 18.52 19.57
CA PHE A 449 8.50 19.77 18.88
C PHE A 449 8.76 21.01 19.75
N GLU A 450 8.38 20.94 21.02
CA GLU A 450 8.64 22.02 21.99
C GLU A 450 10.14 22.18 22.25
N GLN A 451 10.89 21.09 22.34
CA GLN A 451 12.34 21.12 22.46
C GLN A 451 12.97 21.86 21.27
N ASP A 452 12.58 21.54 20.04
CA ASP A 452 13.10 22.22 18.85
C ASP A 452 12.78 23.73 18.85
N ILE A 453 11.58 24.15 19.32
CA ILE A 453 11.25 25.57 19.49
C ILE A 453 12.13 26.22 20.56
N VAL A 454 12.33 25.57 21.70
CA VAL A 454 13.13 26.10 22.81
C VAL A 454 14.62 26.19 22.44
N GLU A 455 15.12 25.31 21.59
CA GLU A 455 16.49 25.31 21.09
C GLU A 455 16.72 26.22 19.89
N SER A 456 15.66 26.83 19.33
CA SER A 456 15.78 27.69 18.13
C SER A 456 16.68 28.91 18.37
N GLU A 457 17.51 29.25 17.37
CA GLU A 457 18.48 30.33 17.43
C GLU A 457 18.19 31.51 16.48
N LYS A 458 17.51 31.24 15.34
CA LYS A 458 17.30 32.21 14.28
C LYS A 458 15.82 32.52 14.05
N MET A 459 15.04 31.51 13.76
CA MET A 459 13.65 31.70 13.35
C MET A 459 12.78 30.46 13.63
N VAL A 460 11.48 30.72 13.81
CA VAL A 460 10.42 29.73 13.86
C VAL A 460 9.29 30.17 12.93
N VAL A 461 8.96 29.40 11.93
CA VAL A 461 7.81 29.61 11.04
C VAL A 461 6.86 28.43 11.18
N ILE A 462 5.60 28.70 11.52
CA ILE A 462 4.56 27.66 11.66
C ILE A 462 3.38 28.00 10.77
N SER A 463 2.96 27.04 9.95
CA SER A 463 1.69 27.07 9.22
C SER A 463 0.69 26.18 9.91
N SER A 464 -0.43 26.76 10.31
CA SER A 464 -1.48 26.10 11.09
C SER A 464 -2.85 26.64 10.67
N PRO A 465 -3.61 25.90 9.86
CA PRO A 465 -4.92 26.34 9.34
C PRO A 465 -5.93 26.75 10.41
N ASP A 466 -5.93 26.06 11.53
CA ASP A 466 -6.78 26.33 12.70
C ASP A 466 -5.89 26.56 13.92
N ILE A 467 -6.32 27.44 14.81
CA ILE A 467 -5.62 27.78 16.05
C ILE A 467 -6.55 27.61 17.26
N ARG A 468 -5.98 27.16 18.39
CA ARG A 468 -6.71 26.93 19.63
C ARG A 468 -6.05 27.63 20.81
N GLN A 469 -6.88 28.10 21.74
CA GLN A 469 -6.45 28.81 22.94
C GLN A 469 -5.34 28.06 23.70
N ASP A 470 -5.60 26.79 24.05
CA ASP A 470 -4.67 25.95 24.85
C ASP A 470 -3.31 25.76 24.16
N LYS A 471 -3.30 25.66 22.83
CA LYS A 471 -2.09 25.51 22.04
C LYS A 471 -1.33 26.84 21.90
N ILE A 472 -2.05 27.92 21.66
CA ILE A 472 -1.46 29.27 21.55
C ILE A 472 -0.87 29.71 22.89
N ASP A 473 -1.58 29.54 24.01
CA ASP A 473 -1.06 29.89 25.33
C ASP A 473 0.25 29.18 25.62
N ARG A 474 0.33 27.89 25.32
CA ARG A 474 1.54 27.10 25.49
C ARG A 474 2.66 27.56 24.55
N PHE A 475 2.35 27.82 23.29
CA PHE A 475 3.29 28.31 22.28
C PHE A 475 3.88 29.66 22.68
N LEU A 476 3.06 30.61 23.14
CA LEU A 476 3.50 31.92 23.59
C LEU A 476 4.51 31.83 24.74
N LEU A 477 4.31 30.89 25.67
CA LEU A 477 5.26 30.64 26.77
C LEU A 477 6.63 30.17 26.25
N LEU A 478 6.65 29.33 25.20
CA LEU A 478 7.88 28.78 24.62
C LEU A 478 8.65 29.85 23.84
N VAL A 479 7.96 30.62 23.00
CA VAL A 479 8.61 31.57 22.09
C VAL A 479 9.04 32.88 22.74
N LYS A 480 8.39 33.29 23.85
CA LYS A 480 8.70 34.56 24.53
C LYS A 480 10.19 34.71 24.85
N LYS A 481 10.79 33.69 25.46
CA LYS A 481 12.23 33.68 25.79
C LYS A 481 13.14 33.68 24.57
N ARG A 482 12.66 33.12 23.45
CA ARG A 482 13.41 33.08 22.19
C ARG A 482 13.37 34.40 21.47
N GLN A 483 12.25 35.13 21.49
CA GLN A 483 12.13 36.47 20.96
C GLN A 483 13.03 37.48 21.72
N GLU A 484 13.18 37.31 23.05
CA GLU A 484 14.08 38.15 23.86
C GLU A 484 15.56 38.03 23.43
N VAL A 485 15.96 36.88 22.85
CA VAL A 485 17.31 36.66 22.30
C VAL A 485 17.38 36.86 20.79
N GLY A 486 16.33 37.36 20.14
CA GLY A 486 16.32 37.80 18.75
C GLY A 486 15.76 36.81 17.75
N VAL A 487 15.17 35.68 18.19
CA VAL A 487 14.53 34.71 17.30
C VAL A 487 13.28 35.32 16.65
N LYS A 488 13.18 35.26 15.32
CA LYS A 488 12.01 35.71 14.57
C LYS A 488 10.94 34.66 14.54
N VAL A 489 9.72 34.99 14.95
CA VAL A 489 8.60 34.03 14.96
C VAL A 489 7.52 34.49 13.98
N THR A 490 7.13 33.61 13.06
CA THR A 490 6.05 33.82 12.09
C THR A 490 5.02 32.73 12.18
N VAL A 491 3.75 33.09 12.22
CA VAL A 491 2.62 32.13 12.17
C VAL A 491 1.76 32.47 10.95
N ILE A 492 1.48 31.45 10.14
CA ILE A 492 0.57 31.51 9.00
C ILE A 492 -0.71 30.79 9.38
N THR A 493 -1.85 31.46 9.30
CA THR A 493 -3.15 30.90 9.70
C THR A 493 -4.29 31.43 8.84
N THR A 494 -5.47 30.80 8.92
CA THR A 494 -6.67 31.25 8.19
C THR A 494 -7.17 32.56 8.78
N ASP A 495 -7.70 33.46 7.93
CA ASP A 495 -8.28 34.71 8.37
C ASP A 495 -9.51 34.47 9.25
N SER A 496 -9.67 35.30 10.29
CA SER A 496 -10.81 35.21 11.19
C SER A 496 -12.16 35.45 10.52
N GLU A 497 -12.19 36.25 9.43
CA GLU A 497 -13.40 36.55 8.67
C GLU A 497 -13.90 35.33 7.86
N ASP A 498 -13.01 34.40 7.50
CA ASP A 498 -13.32 33.19 6.72
C ASP A 498 -13.70 32.01 7.59
N ILE A 499 -13.71 32.17 8.91
CA ILE A 499 -14.04 31.08 9.86
C ILE A 499 -15.56 31.10 10.19
N THR A 500 -16.17 29.94 10.19
CA THR A 500 -17.62 29.73 10.44
C THR A 500 -18.10 30.37 11.75
N TYR A 501 -19.28 30.98 11.72
CA TYR A 501 -19.95 31.69 12.82
C TYR A 501 -19.71 31.09 14.22
N GLY A 502 -19.28 31.93 15.18
CA GLY A 502 -19.06 31.57 16.60
C GLY A 502 -17.62 31.22 16.99
N LYS A 503 -16.71 31.05 16.02
CA LYS A 503 -15.27 30.86 16.27
C LYS A 503 -14.42 32.04 15.83
N SER A 504 -14.97 32.96 15.06
CA SER A 504 -14.33 34.13 14.49
C SER A 504 -13.74 35.06 15.57
N ASP A 505 -14.52 35.35 16.61
CA ASP A 505 -14.09 36.26 17.69
C ASP A 505 -12.90 35.71 18.48
N VAL A 506 -12.95 34.41 18.81
CA VAL A 506 -11.86 33.72 19.53
C VAL A 506 -10.60 33.67 18.66
N CYS A 507 -10.72 33.39 17.37
CA CYS A 507 -9.59 33.39 16.44
C CYS A 507 -8.95 34.79 16.32
N TYR A 508 -9.78 35.82 16.19
CA TYR A 508 -9.31 37.21 16.16
C TYR A 508 -8.54 37.60 17.43
N GLU A 509 -9.06 37.22 18.61
CA GLU A 509 -8.36 37.48 19.89
C GLU A 509 -7.03 36.76 19.97
N LEU A 510 -6.94 35.50 19.49
CA LEU A 510 -5.70 34.73 19.48
C LEU A 510 -4.66 35.31 18.51
N ILE A 511 -5.07 35.72 17.32
CA ILE A 511 -4.22 36.42 16.36
C ILE A 511 -3.67 37.68 16.99
N ARG A 512 -4.53 38.50 17.60
CA ARG A 512 -4.14 39.74 18.27
C ARG A 512 -3.19 39.50 19.45
N ALA A 513 -3.43 38.44 20.23
CA ALA A 513 -2.54 38.07 21.33
C ALA A 513 -1.13 37.72 20.83
N MET A 514 -1.01 36.99 19.75
CA MET A 514 0.27 36.66 19.11
C MET A 514 0.98 37.94 18.59
N GLN A 515 0.25 38.85 17.93
CA GLN A 515 0.79 40.09 17.42
C GLN A 515 1.29 41.02 18.55
N LEU A 516 0.57 41.07 19.67
CA LEU A 516 0.95 41.90 20.83
C LEU A 516 2.28 41.48 21.47
N VAL A 517 2.66 40.19 21.35
CA VAL A 517 3.96 39.71 21.83
C VAL A 517 5.04 39.72 20.75
N GLY A 518 4.78 40.35 19.58
CA GLY A 518 5.76 40.55 18.51
C GLY A 518 5.89 39.37 17.54
N ILE A 519 4.93 38.47 17.50
CA ILE A 519 4.87 37.39 16.47
C ILE A 519 4.34 38.00 15.16
N ASN A 520 5.02 37.75 14.06
CA ASN A 520 4.53 38.07 12.73
C ASN A 520 3.42 37.10 12.33
N VAL A 521 2.16 37.56 12.30
CA VAL A 521 1.03 36.71 11.91
C VAL A 521 0.60 37.04 10.49
N ILE A 522 0.66 36.08 9.60
CA ILE A 522 0.21 36.16 8.21
C ILE A 522 -1.12 35.43 8.11
N THR A 523 -2.19 36.18 7.79
CA THR A 523 -3.51 35.58 7.57
C THR A 523 -3.77 35.40 6.07
N ARG A 524 -4.46 34.28 5.71
CA ARG A 524 -4.86 33.96 4.35
C ARG A 524 -6.29 33.41 4.33
N THR A 525 -7.00 33.59 3.22
CA THR A 525 -8.36 33.08 3.00
C THR A 525 -8.45 31.56 3.13
N GLU A 526 -7.46 30.86 2.65
CA GLU A 526 -7.36 29.40 2.75
C GLU A 526 -5.92 29.02 3.12
N VAL A 527 -5.73 28.48 4.32
CA VAL A 527 -4.49 27.81 4.73
C VAL A 527 -4.82 26.32 4.86
N GLU A 528 -4.16 25.49 4.09
CA GLU A 528 -4.40 24.05 4.12
C GLU A 528 -3.20 23.28 4.71
N GLU A 529 -2.01 23.90 4.73
CA GLU A 529 -0.77 23.21 5.05
C GLU A 529 -0.44 23.26 6.53
N CYS A 530 -0.04 22.11 7.07
CA CYS A 530 0.43 21.95 8.44
C CYS A 530 1.94 21.69 8.44
N PHE A 531 2.75 22.71 8.74
CA PHE A 531 4.19 22.54 8.88
C PHE A 531 4.80 23.50 9.89
N ALA A 532 6.04 23.19 10.32
CA ALA A 532 6.92 24.17 10.94
C ALA A 532 8.32 24.08 10.36
N VAL A 533 8.98 25.24 10.22
CA VAL A 533 10.40 25.34 9.90
C VAL A 533 11.10 26.08 11.03
N ILE A 534 12.18 25.49 11.55
CA ILE A 534 12.94 26.02 12.67
C ILE A 534 14.40 26.15 12.21
N ASP A 535 14.97 27.33 12.33
CA ASP A 535 16.37 27.70 12.03
C ASP A 535 16.85 27.37 10.60
N ASP A 536 15.95 27.43 9.61
CA ASP A 536 16.22 27.10 8.20
C ASP A 536 16.73 25.64 8.01
N GLU A 537 16.56 24.77 8.99
CA GLU A 537 17.18 23.45 8.99
C GLU A 537 16.21 22.34 9.43
N ILE A 538 15.40 22.58 10.45
CA ILE A 538 14.47 21.59 10.98
C ILE A 538 13.10 21.80 10.39
N VAL A 539 12.55 20.77 9.76
CA VAL A 539 11.20 20.77 9.18
C VAL A 539 10.31 19.77 9.89
N TRP A 540 9.16 20.23 10.35
CA TRP A 540 8.04 19.42 10.76
C TRP A 540 6.94 19.53 9.72
N HIS A 541 6.49 18.43 9.15
CA HIS A 541 5.46 18.44 8.12
C HIS A 541 4.58 17.18 8.20
N GLY A 542 3.27 17.32 7.97
CA GLY A 542 2.34 16.20 7.95
C GLY A 542 0.89 16.61 8.00
N GLY A 543 -0.01 15.68 8.34
CA GLY A 543 -1.45 15.95 8.45
C GLY A 543 -1.89 16.58 9.76
N MET A 544 -0.98 16.87 10.68
CA MET A 544 -1.32 17.35 12.02
C MET A 544 -1.25 18.86 12.12
N ASN A 545 -2.34 19.47 12.58
CA ASN A 545 -2.35 20.90 12.88
C ASN A 545 -1.60 21.20 14.18
N LEU A 546 -0.48 21.91 14.08
CA LEU A 546 0.46 22.12 15.19
C LEU A 546 -0.08 23.05 16.29
N LEU A 547 -0.81 24.09 15.91
CA LEU A 547 -1.40 25.09 16.82
C LEU A 547 -2.92 24.94 16.96
N GLY A 548 -3.52 23.97 16.28
CA GLY A 548 -4.96 23.71 16.28
C GLY A 548 -5.33 22.32 16.81
N LYS A 549 -6.46 21.81 16.34
CA LYS A 549 -6.92 20.46 16.68
C LYS A 549 -6.14 19.42 15.89
N ALA A 550 -5.52 18.49 16.59
CA ALA A 550 -4.92 17.30 16.00
C ALA A 550 -5.91 16.13 16.07
N ASP A 551 -6.05 15.38 14.99
CA ASP A 551 -6.80 14.12 15.02
C ASP A 551 -5.90 12.98 15.52
N VAL A 552 -6.52 12.00 16.21
CA VAL A 552 -5.79 10.85 16.81
C VAL A 552 -4.99 10.05 15.77
N TRP A 553 -5.33 10.20 14.50
CA TRP A 553 -4.74 9.47 13.39
C TRP A 553 -3.68 10.25 12.60
N ASP A 554 -3.43 11.50 12.97
CA ASP A 554 -2.46 12.33 12.27
C ASP A 554 -1.02 11.99 12.65
N ASN A 555 -0.12 12.15 11.70
CA ASN A 555 1.31 11.96 11.90
C ASN A 555 2.08 13.16 11.38
N LEU A 556 3.24 13.40 11.98
CA LEU A 556 4.21 14.42 11.61
C LEU A 556 5.53 13.76 11.25
N MET A 557 6.15 14.22 10.20
CA MET A 557 7.53 13.95 9.87
C MET A 557 8.40 15.08 10.43
N ARG A 558 9.52 14.73 11.07
CA ARG A 558 10.57 15.67 11.44
C ARG A 558 11.82 15.33 10.66
N ILE A 559 12.34 16.29 9.91
CA ILE A 559 13.63 16.14 9.22
C ILE A 559 14.53 17.33 9.55
N ARG A 560 15.83 17.09 9.54
CA ARG A 560 16.86 18.12 9.58
C ARG A 560 17.50 18.20 8.20
N ASN A 561 17.07 19.20 7.40
CA ASN A 561 17.52 19.39 6.02
C ASN A 561 17.28 20.84 5.60
N SER A 562 18.35 21.59 5.41
CA SER A 562 18.29 23.02 5.04
C SER A 562 17.70 23.25 3.65
N GLN A 563 17.92 22.36 2.70
CA GLN A 563 17.35 22.50 1.36
C GLN A 563 15.82 22.38 1.40
N VAL A 564 15.29 21.37 2.11
CA VAL A 564 13.84 21.20 2.28
C VAL A 564 13.22 22.36 3.05
N ALA A 565 13.92 22.86 4.08
CA ALA A 565 13.48 24.03 4.83
C ALA A 565 13.37 25.26 3.92
N THR A 566 14.38 25.52 3.10
CA THR A 566 14.39 26.62 2.13
C THR A 566 13.27 26.48 1.10
N GLU A 567 13.10 25.29 0.51
CA GLU A 567 12.03 25.02 -0.47
C GLU A 567 10.63 25.29 0.13
N LEU A 568 10.37 24.84 1.37
CA LEU A 568 9.10 25.11 2.05
C LEU A 568 8.88 26.59 2.36
N LEU A 569 9.93 27.30 2.83
CA LEU A 569 9.84 28.72 3.13
C LEU A 569 9.62 29.56 1.87
N GLU A 570 10.30 29.25 0.77
CA GLU A 570 10.09 29.95 -0.51
C GLU A 570 8.65 29.75 -1.00
N ILE A 571 8.10 28.57 -0.87
CA ILE A 571 6.71 28.27 -1.24
C ILE A 571 5.75 29.03 -0.33
N ALA A 572 5.95 28.95 0.99
CA ALA A 572 5.03 29.52 1.96
C ALA A 572 5.10 31.06 2.04
N LEU A 573 6.25 31.66 1.83
CA LEU A 573 6.46 33.12 1.93
C LEU A 573 6.61 33.80 0.57
N GLY A 574 7.19 33.13 -0.43
CA GLY A 574 7.45 33.65 -1.77
C GLY A 574 6.22 33.84 -2.64
N CYS A 575 5.21 32.99 -2.53
CA CYS A 575 3.93 33.17 -3.25
C CYS A 575 3.18 34.46 -2.88
N SER A 576 3.54 35.12 -1.78
CA SER A 576 2.95 36.40 -1.38
C SER A 576 3.47 37.57 -2.19
N GLU A 577 4.68 37.53 -2.75
CA GLU A 577 5.26 38.60 -3.55
C GLU A 577 4.83 38.59 -5.02
N GLU A 578 4.64 37.41 -5.60
CA GLU A 578 4.20 37.30 -7.00
C GLU A 578 2.71 37.64 -7.17
N ARG A 579 1.84 37.32 -6.20
CA ARG A 579 0.42 37.72 -6.23
C ARG A 579 0.22 39.23 -6.06
N ARG A 580 1.06 39.94 -5.31
CA ARG A 580 1.01 41.41 -5.21
C ARG A 580 1.47 42.13 -6.46
N LYS A 581 2.13 41.47 -7.40
CA LYS A 581 2.56 42.01 -8.69
C LYS A 581 1.60 41.69 -9.83
N SER A 582 0.60 40.81 -9.61
CA SER A 582 -0.40 40.42 -10.61
C SER A 582 -1.82 40.96 -10.31
N GLU A 583 -2.06 41.61 -9.19
CA GLU A 583 -3.16 42.52 -8.88
C GLU A 583 -2.73 43.98 -9.11
#